data_ede550411582c31d9bd5c820036a77e6
#
_entry.id   ede550411582c31d9bd5c820036a77e6
#
_cell.length_a   1.000
_cell.length_b   1.000
_cell.length_c   1.000
_cell.angle_alpha   90.00
_cell.angle_beta   90.00
_cell.angle_gamma   90.00
#
_symmetry.space_group_name_H-M   'P 1'
#
loop_
_entity.id
_entity.type
_entity.pdbx_description
1 polymer ?
#
loop_
_entity_poly.entity_id
_entity_poly.type
_entity_poly.pdbx_seq_one_letter_code
_entity_poly.pdbx_strand_id
1 'polypeptide(L)'
;DQNKGSSSGADCITSMKISDVIFDHLSLGWGIDAIHDNREGGNFTLQWSIYGETLHDSIHYKGVPHSKLGSMRETTKNISLHHNLFHSTHARHPSMGGGEATPEDVVIDFRNNLIYNAGGTTNLGARVNVINNFYEKGPDTKITSLPLRIKAQEGKGPAPTGFISGNVF
;
A
#
# COMPACT_ATOMS: atom_id res chain seq x y z
N ASP A 1 11.20 -26.40 9.22
CA ASP A 1 10.24 -26.09 10.31
C ASP A 1 10.86 -25.60 11.62
N GLN A 2 12.17 -25.50 11.70
CA GLN A 2 12.85 -25.06 12.93
C GLN A 2 12.76 -23.54 13.18
N ASN A 3 12.24 -22.77 12.24
CA ASN A 3 12.21 -21.31 12.35
C ASN A 3 10.83 -20.72 12.71
N LYS A 4 9.84 -21.54 12.99
CA LYS A 4 8.52 -21.02 13.41
C LYS A 4 8.54 -20.34 14.78
N GLY A 5 9.60 -20.49 15.56
CA GLY A 5 9.78 -19.83 16.86
C GLY A 5 10.52 -18.49 16.82
N SER A 6 11.14 -18.15 15.70
CA SER A 6 11.83 -16.86 15.48
C SER A 6 11.15 -16.03 14.40
N SER A 7 9.84 -16.16 14.32
CA SER A 7 9.02 -15.55 13.29
C SER A 7 9.10 -14.03 13.32
N SER A 8 9.26 -13.44 12.16
CA SER A 8 9.32 -12.00 11.94
C SER A 8 8.07 -11.49 11.26
N GLY A 9 7.70 -10.27 11.51
CA GLY A 9 6.76 -9.50 10.72
C GLY A 9 7.46 -8.33 10.03
N ALA A 10 8.71 -8.52 9.64
CA ALA A 10 9.54 -7.46 9.10
C ALA A 10 9.06 -7.02 7.71
N ASP A 11 8.88 -5.73 7.57
CA ASP A 11 8.75 -5.05 6.28
C ASP A 11 10.14 -4.73 5.72
N CYS A 12 10.22 -4.41 4.42
CA CYS A 12 11.44 -3.81 3.88
C CYS A 12 11.67 -2.42 4.45
N ILE A 13 10.57 -1.65 4.58
CA ILE A 13 10.57 -0.35 5.25
C ILE A 13 9.37 -0.29 6.19
N THR A 14 9.63 -0.01 7.46
CA THR A 14 8.62 0.45 8.42
C THR A 14 8.91 1.91 8.74
N SER A 15 8.00 2.81 8.40
CA SER A 15 8.09 4.21 8.74
C SER A 15 7.01 4.61 9.74
N MET A 16 7.42 5.27 10.82
CA MET A 16 6.50 5.68 11.88
C MET A 16 6.81 7.10 12.31
N LYS A 17 5.77 7.94 12.34
CA LYS A 17 5.87 9.35 12.77
C LYS A 17 6.91 10.17 11.99
N ILE A 18 7.09 9.81 10.70
CA ILE A 18 8.01 10.54 9.83
C ILE A 18 7.35 11.78 9.23
N SER A 19 8.14 12.76 8.85
CA SER A 19 7.74 13.93 8.07
C SER A 19 8.90 14.44 7.22
N ASP A 20 8.54 15.04 6.08
CA ASP A 20 9.50 15.71 5.18
C ASP A 20 10.54 14.74 4.59
N VAL A 21 10.07 13.60 4.08
CA VAL A 21 10.90 12.52 3.53
C VAL A 21 10.55 12.25 2.06
N ILE A 22 11.54 11.95 1.26
CA ILE A 22 11.38 11.44 -0.10
C ILE A 22 11.99 10.05 -0.19
N PHE A 23 11.16 9.09 -0.60
CA PHE A 23 11.57 7.75 -1.02
C PHE A 23 11.67 7.75 -2.54
N ASP A 24 12.88 7.72 -3.06
CA ASP A 24 13.16 7.95 -4.47
C ASP A 24 14.10 6.91 -5.07
N HIS A 25 13.74 6.38 -6.25
CA HIS A 25 14.53 5.40 -6.99
C HIS A 25 14.92 4.15 -6.17
N LEU A 26 13.97 3.62 -5.41
CA LEU A 26 14.17 2.40 -4.61
C LEU A 26 13.72 1.17 -5.39
N SER A 27 14.38 0.05 -5.14
CA SER A 27 13.95 -1.28 -5.57
C SER A 27 13.85 -2.17 -4.34
N LEU A 28 12.63 -2.53 -3.94
CA LEU A 28 12.35 -3.25 -2.71
C LEU A 28 11.53 -4.51 -2.98
N GLY A 29 11.98 -5.61 -2.43
CA GLY A 29 11.32 -6.90 -2.54
C GLY A 29 11.58 -7.79 -1.33
N TRP A 30 10.86 -8.92 -1.28
CA TRP A 30 11.06 -10.00 -0.32
C TRP A 30 10.77 -9.64 1.15
N GLY A 31 9.94 -8.64 1.38
CA GLY A 31 9.42 -8.37 2.72
C GLY A 31 8.63 -9.57 3.27
N ILE A 32 8.76 -9.82 4.56
CA ILE A 32 8.09 -10.95 5.22
C ILE A 32 6.61 -10.63 5.49
N ASP A 33 6.28 -9.42 5.90
CA ASP A 33 4.90 -8.93 6.06
C ASP A 33 4.53 -8.02 4.88
N ALA A 34 5.25 -6.93 4.69
CA ALA A 34 4.99 -5.98 3.62
C ALA A 34 6.28 -5.41 3.01
N ILE A 35 6.15 -4.65 1.93
CA ILE A 35 7.27 -3.86 1.42
C ILE A 35 7.42 -2.57 2.24
N HIS A 36 6.32 -1.83 2.42
CA HIS A 36 6.40 -0.57 3.15
C HIS A 36 5.12 -0.31 3.95
N ASP A 37 5.22 -0.36 5.27
CA ASP A 37 4.17 0.11 6.16
C ASP A 37 4.53 1.47 6.76
N ASN A 38 3.66 2.45 6.55
CA ASN A 38 3.73 3.78 7.18
C ASN A 38 2.60 3.94 8.20
N ARG A 39 2.96 4.48 9.37
CA ARG A 39 2.00 4.84 10.41
C ARG A 39 2.27 6.22 10.99
N GLU A 40 1.22 6.99 11.23
CA GLU A 40 1.25 8.28 11.90
C GLU A 40 2.26 9.27 11.26
N GLY A 41 2.60 9.05 9.99
CA GLY A 41 3.50 9.89 9.24
C GLY A 41 2.78 10.67 8.15
N GLY A 42 3.47 11.61 7.54
CA GLY A 42 2.96 12.36 6.41
C GLY A 42 3.98 13.35 5.85
N ASN A 43 3.55 14.16 4.90
CA ASN A 43 4.41 15.04 4.13
C ASN A 43 5.61 14.29 3.54
N PHE A 44 5.32 13.13 2.91
CA PHE A 44 6.35 12.41 2.20
C PHE A 44 5.94 12.09 0.76
N THR A 45 6.93 11.84 -0.07
CA THR A 45 6.76 11.39 -1.45
C THR A 45 7.42 10.04 -1.63
N LEU A 46 6.71 9.11 -2.30
CA LEU A 46 7.26 7.87 -2.82
C LEU A 46 7.20 7.94 -4.34
N GLN A 47 8.35 7.91 -5.00
CA GLN A 47 8.43 8.08 -6.43
C GLN A 47 9.49 7.24 -7.11
N TRP A 48 9.27 6.99 -8.42
CA TRP A 48 10.23 6.33 -9.32
C TRP A 48 10.82 5.03 -8.76
N SER A 49 10.00 4.29 -8.03
CA SER A 49 10.44 3.13 -7.25
C SER A 49 9.72 1.86 -7.69
N ILE A 50 10.36 0.72 -7.42
CA ILE A 50 9.82 -0.61 -7.68
C ILE A 50 9.59 -1.30 -6.34
N TYR A 51 8.34 -1.67 -6.07
CA TYR A 51 7.93 -2.37 -4.85
C TYR A 51 7.18 -3.64 -5.23
N GLY A 52 7.68 -4.80 -4.84
CA GLY A 52 7.02 -6.04 -5.20
C GLY A 52 7.62 -7.31 -4.60
N GLU A 53 7.12 -8.44 -5.06
CA GLU A 53 7.64 -9.77 -4.72
C GLU A 53 7.77 -10.03 -3.22
N THR A 54 6.77 -9.67 -2.43
CA THR A 54 6.73 -10.04 -1.01
C THR A 54 6.65 -11.55 -0.84
N LEU A 55 7.30 -12.06 0.18
CA LEU A 55 7.34 -13.49 0.47
C LEU A 55 5.97 -13.98 0.96
N HIS A 56 5.28 -14.80 0.16
CA HIS A 56 3.94 -15.29 0.47
C HIS A 56 3.97 -16.37 1.57
N ASP A 57 4.75 -17.42 1.34
CA ASP A 57 4.93 -18.53 2.28
C ASP A 57 6.23 -18.34 3.06
N SER A 58 6.23 -17.38 3.98
CA SER A 58 7.41 -16.98 4.73
C SER A 58 7.33 -17.40 6.21
N ILE A 59 8.36 -17.05 6.95
CA ILE A 59 8.45 -17.25 8.41
C ILE A 59 7.62 -16.22 9.20
N HIS A 60 6.57 -15.66 8.60
CA HIS A 60 5.73 -14.67 9.27
C HIS A 60 5.15 -15.21 10.57
N TYR A 61 5.18 -14.41 11.65
CA TYR A 61 4.82 -14.83 13.01
C TYR A 61 3.39 -15.37 13.16
N LYS A 62 2.49 -15.04 12.25
CA LYS A 62 1.11 -15.58 12.23
C LYS A 62 1.01 -17.00 11.70
N GLY A 63 2.08 -17.55 11.14
CA GLY A 63 2.11 -18.91 10.61
C GLY A 63 1.15 -19.17 9.44
N VAL A 64 0.72 -18.13 8.74
CA VAL A 64 -0.15 -18.20 7.57
C VAL A 64 0.47 -17.41 6.42
N PRO A 65 0.13 -17.73 5.18
CA PRO A 65 0.59 -16.99 4.01
C PRO A 65 0.36 -15.49 4.15
N HIS A 66 1.41 -14.70 3.91
CA HIS A 66 1.38 -13.26 4.13
C HIS A 66 2.24 -12.56 3.09
N SER A 67 1.63 -11.70 2.31
CA SER A 67 2.32 -11.00 1.23
C SER A 67 1.54 -9.73 0.94
N LYS A 68 2.08 -8.58 1.33
CA LYS A 68 1.43 -7.29 1.17
C LYS A 68 2.37 -6.29 0.54
N LEU A 69 1.84 -5.42 -0.32
CA LEU A 69 2.64 -4.30 -0.79
C LEU A 69 2.91 -3.31 0.35
N GLY A 70 1.87 -2.86 1.01
CA GLY A 70 2.03 -1.96 2.14
C GLY A 70 0.78 -1.16 2.48
N SER A 71 0.90 -0.37 3.54
CA SER A 71 -0.19 0.50 3.95
C SER A 71 0.30 1.86 4.43
N MET A 72 -0.45 2.89 4.03
CA MET A 72 -0.26 4.29 4.44
C MET A 72 -1.43 4.64 5.37
N ARG A 73 -1.31 4.28 6.64
CA ARG A 73 -2.38 4.39 7.63
C ARG A 73 -2.10 5.47 8.66
N GLU A 74 -3.18 5.97 9.26
CA GLU A 74 -3.07 6.97 10.32
C GLU A 74 -2.22 8.16 9.87
N THR A 75 -2.36 8.49 8.59
CA THR A 75 -1.59 9.55 7.94
C THR A 75 -2.01 10.90 8.50
N THR A 76 -1.05 11.69 8.94
CA THR A 76 -1.30 12.97 9.63
C THR A 76 -1.12 14.21 8.75
N LYS A 77 -0.52 14.04 7.58
CA LYS A 77 -0.31 15.08 6.57
C LYS A 77 -0.40 14.48 5.17
N ASN A 78 -0.47 15.32 4.17
CA ASN A 78 -0.54 14.88 2.77
C ASN A 78 0.63 13.99 2.38
N ILE A 79 0.36 13.01 1.53
CA ILE A 79 1.39 12.14 0.94
C ILE A 79 1.15 12.00 -0.56
N SER A 80 2.23 11.74 -1.29
CA SER A 80 2.18 11.48 -2.73
C SER A 80 2.90 10.20 -3.09
N LEU A 81 2.22 9.34 -3.87
CA LEU A 81 2.79 8.13 -4.43
C LEU A 81 2.64 8.18 -5.94
N HIS A 82 3.74 8.36 -6.68
CA HIS A 82 3.67 8.54 -8.12
C HIS A 82 4.83 7.94 -8.89
N HIS A 83 4.58 7.56 -10.15
CA HIS A 83 5.56 6.99 -11.06
C HIS A 83 6.28 5.75 -10.48
N ASN A 84 5.53 4.92 -9.76
CA ASN A 84 6.05 3.68 -9.20
C ASN A 84 5.54 2.46 -9.97
N LEU A 85 6.30 1.38 -9.90
CA LEU A 85 5.83 0.04 -10.21
C LEU A 85 5.52 -0.70 -8.91
N PHE A 86 4.26 -1.09 -8.73
CA PHE A 86 3.79 -1.95 -7.65
C PHE A 86 3.39 -3.30 -8.23
N HIS A 87 4.04 -4.39 -7.83
CA HIS A 87 3.77 -5.67 -8.48
C HIS A 87 3.84 -6.89 -7.57
N SER A 88 3.21 -7.97 -8.04
CA SER A 88 3.38 -9.34 -7.54
C SER A 88 3.33 -9.46 -6.03
N THR A 89 2.29 -8.89 -5.42
CA THR A 89 1.97 -9.06 -4.00
C THR A 89 0.54 -9.51 -3.83
N HIS A 90 0.23 -10.19 -2.72
CA HIS A 90 -1.07 -10.80 -2.52
C HIS A 90 -2.15 -9.82 -2.07
N ALA A 91 -1.79 -8.75 -1.37
CA ALA A 91 -2.75 -7.80 -0.81
C ALA A 91 -2.19 -6.37 -0.69
N ARG A 92 -3.09 -5.42 -0.47
CA ARG A 92 -2.76 -4.01 -0.18
C ARG A 92 -1.92 -3.35 -1.28
N HIS A 93 -2.52 -3.01 -2.43
CA HIS A 93 -1.82 -2.44 -3.60
C HIS A 93 -2.03 -0.92 -3.83
N PRO A 94 -1.57 -0.04 -2.93
CA PRO A 94 -1.45 -0.17 -1.48
C PRO A 94 -2.80 -0.03 -0.75
N SER A 95 -2.82 -0.15 0.58
CA SER A 95 -3.91 0.36 1.41
C SER A 95 -3.60 1.78 1.84
N MET A 96 -4.46 2.73 1.52
CA MET A 96 -4.24 4.15 1.75
C MET A 96 -5.30 4.74 2.68
N GLY A 97 -4.84 5.42 3.72
CA GLY A 97 -5.70 6.02 4.74
C GLY A 97 -6.40 4.98 5.61
N GLY A 98 -7.34 5.45 6.39
CA GLY A 98 -8.00 4.67 7.44
C GLY A 98 -7.14 4.56 8.71
N GLY A 99 -7.75 4.06 9.76
CA GLY A 99 -7.23 4.16 11.11
C GLY A 99 -7.88 5.33 11.85
N GLU A 100 -7.64 5.40 13.15
CA GLU A 100 -8.37 6.33 14.03
C GLU A 100 -7.93 7.79 13.89
N ALA A 101 -6.78 8.04 13.31
CA ALA A 101 -6.09 9.33 13.40
C ALA A 101 -5.86 10.06 12.07
N THR A 102 -6.45 9.62 10.95
CA THR A 102 -6.29 10.37 9.69
C THR A 102 -7.24 11.57 9.66
N PRO A 103 -6.73 12.82 9.69
CA PRO A 103 -7.56 14.01 9.62
C PRO A 103 -8.34 14.11 8.29
N GLU A 104 -9.47 14.81 8.29
CA GLU A 104 -10.33 14.94 7.10
C GLU A 104 -9.68 15.74 5.97
N ASP A 105 -8.79 16.64 6.27
CA ASP A 105 -8.08 17.49 5.32
C ASP A 105 -6.85 16.84 4.69
N VAL A 106 -6.40 15.69 5.21
CA VAL A 106 -5.28 14.96 4.65
C VAL A 106 -5.64 14.37 3.29
N VAL A 107 -4.84 14.68 2.29
CA VAL A 107 -4.97 14.14 0.94
C VAL A 107 -3.84 13.18 0.62
N ILE A 108 -4.20 12.01 0.12
CA ILE A 108 -3.27 11.04 -0.45
C ILE A 108 -3.36 11.13 -1.96
N ASP A 109 -2.27 11.48 -2.61
CA ASP A 109 -2.19 11.63 -4.05
C ASP A 109 -1.54 10.38 -4.67
N PHE A 110 -2.34 9.57 -5.35
CA PHE A 110 -1.93 8.32 -5.97
C PHE A 110 -2.07 8.43 -7.48
N ARG A 111 -0.95 8.66 -8.19
CA ARG A 111 -1.00 8.96 -9.61
C ARG A 111 0.12 8.36 -10.44
N ASN A 112 -0.14 8.13 -11.72
CA ASN A 112 0.86 7.71 -12.70
C ASN A 112 1.66 6.47 -12.25
N ASN A 113 1.04 5.55 -11.53
CA ASN A 113 1.68 4.29 -11.13
C ASN A 113 1.26 3.16 -12.06
N LEU A 114 2.13 2.20 -12.20
CA LEU A 114 1.83 0.90 -12.79
C LEU A 114 1.59 -0.12 -11.67
N ILE A 115 0.44 -0.75 -11.67
CA ILE A 115 0.08 -1.83 -10.74
C ILE A 115 -0.05 -3.11 -11.56
N TYR A 116 0.89 -4.02 -11.42
CA TYR A 116 0.93 -5.28 -12.16
C TYR A 116 0.77 -6.48 -11.25
N ASN A 117 0.06 -7.51 -11.74
CA ASN A 117 -0.09 -8.80 -11.06
C ASN A 117 -0.53 -8.67 -9.59
N ALA A 118 -1.48 -7.79 -9.33
CA ALA A 118 -2.02 -7.56 -8.00
C ALA A 118 -2.97 -8.69 -7.59
N GLY A 119 -2.60 -9.46 -6.56
CA GLY A 119 -3.47 -10.49 -5.98
C GLY A 119 -4.64 -9.93 -5.17
N GLY A 120 -4.58 -8.68 -4.78
CA GLY A 120 -5.60 -7.98 -4.00
C GLY A 120 -5.98 -6.64 -4.58
N THR A 121 -6.45 -5.74 -3.74
CA THR A 121 -7.10 -4.49 -4.12
C THR A 121 -6.31 -3.28 -3.60
N THR A 122 -6.25 -2.21 -4.39
CA THR A 122 -5.91 -0.87 -3.89
C THR A 122 -7.07 -0.38 -3.04
N ASN A 123 -6.84 -0.15 -1.76
CA ASN A 123 -7.89 0.25 -0.83
C ASN A 123 -7.77 1.73 -0.47
N LEU A 124 -8.88 2.43 -0.53
CA LEU A 124 -8.98 3.85 -0.21
C LEU A 124 -9.83 4.02 1.05
N GLY A 125 -9.22 4.50 2.12
CA GLY A 125 -9.87 4.75 3.40
C GLY A 125 -9.74 6.19 3.88
N ALA A 126 -9.32 7.11 3.00
CA ALA A 126 -9.14 8.53 3.30
C ALA A 126 -9.55 9.39 2.11
N ARG A 127 -9.25 10.68 2.12
CA ARG A 127 -9.37 11.54 0.95
C ARG A 127 -8.23 11.26 -0.02
N VAL A 128 -8.54 10.70 -1.19
CA VAL A 128 -7.54 10.21 -2.15
C VAL A 128 -7.80 10.73 -3.55
N ASN A 129 -6.77 11.23 -4.22
CA ASN A 129 -6.78 11.40 -5.66
C ASN A 129 -6.17 10.17 -6.32
N VAL A 130 -6.90 9.52 -7.22
CA VAL A 130 -6.43 8.35 -7.97
C VAL A 130 -6.44 8.71 -9.45
N ILE A 131 -5.27 9.04 -9.99
CA ILE A 131 -5.19 9.69 -11.30
C ILE A 131 -4.18 8.98 -12.20
N ASN A 132 -4.61 8.64 -13.42
CA ASN A 132 -3.74 8.10 -14.47
C ASN A 132 -2.90 6.88 -14.05
N ASN A 133 -3.44 6.02 -13.19
CA ASN A 133 -2.77 4.76 -12.89
C ASN A 133 -3.16 3.69 -13.90
N PHE A 134 -2.24 2.79 -14.17
CA PHE A 134 -2.46 1.66 -15.05
C PHE A 134 -2.43 0.36 -14.24
N TYR A 135 -3.52 -0.41 -14.32
CA TYR A 135 -3.66 -1.70 -13.65
C TYR A 135 -3.61 -2.81 -14.67
N GLU A 136 -2.60 -3.64 -14.62
CA GLU A 136 -2.41 -4.77 -15.50
C GLU A 136 -2.53 -6.08 -14.73
N LYS A 137 -3.36 -6.98 -15.25
CA LYS A 137 -3.52 -8.32 -14.68
C LYS A 137 -2.30 -9.18 -14.97
N GLY A 138 -1.92 -9.99 -14.02
CA GLY A 138 -0.89 -10.99 -14.14
C GLY A 138 -1.38 -12.36 -13.65
N PRO A 139 -0.49 -13.36 -13.58
CA PRO A 139 -0.87 -14.73 -13.27
C PRO A 139 -1.53 -14.92 -11.89
N ASP A 140 -1.20 -14.10 -10.91
CA ASP A 140 -1.75 -14.19 -9.54
C ASP A 140 -2.96 -13.29 -9.32
N THR A 141 -3.34 -12.47 -10.31
CA THR A 141 -4.50 -11.60 -10.21
C THR A 141 -5.78 -12.41 -10.22
N LYS A 142 -6.49 -12.42 -9.11
CA LYS A 142 -7.77 -13.15 -9.02
C LYS A 142 -8.83 -12.46 -9.87
N ILE A 143 -9.64 -13.24 -10.59
CA ILE A 143 -10.75 -12.74 -11.41
C ILE A 143 -11.73 -11.89 -10.59
N THR A 144 -11.90 -12.23 -9.32
CA THR A 144 -12.80 -11.53 -8.39
C THR A 144 -12.15 -10.31 -7.71
N SER A 145 -10.88 -10.07 -7.93
CA SER A 145 -10.19 -8.91 -7.33
C SER A 145 -10.64 -7.62 -8.01
N LEU A 146 -11.13 -6.71 -7.22
CA LEU A 146 -11.39 -5.34 -7.68
C LEU A 146 -10.06 -4.59 -7.72
N PRO A 147 -9.73 -3.90 -8.81
CA PRO A 147 -8.50 -3.09 -8.85
C PRO A 147 -8.52 -2.00 -7.79
N LEU A 148 -9.69 -1.42 -7.54
CA LEU A 148 -9.87 -0.30 -6.62
C LEU A 148 -11.07 -0.54 -5.71
N ARG A 149 -10.92 -0.25 -4.42
CA ARG A 149 -12.01 -0.29 -3.43
C ARG A 149 -12.01 0.97 -2.59
N ILE A 150 -13.14 1.64 -2.56
CA ILE A 150 -13.39 2.77 -1.67
C ILE A 150 -14.25 2.26 -0.52
N LYS A 151 -13.73 2.31 0.69
CA LYS A 151 -14.45 1.80 1.87
C LYS A 151 -14.08 2.57 3.12
N ALA A 152 -15.08 3.14 3.79
CA ALA A 152 -14.92 3.60 5.16
C ALA A 152 -14.55 2.42 6.08
N GLN A 153 -13.65 2.64 7.01
CA GLN A 153 -13.48 1.73 8.13
C GLN A 153 -14.56 2.06 9.16
N GLU A 154 -15.38 1.08 9.45
CA GLU A 154 -16.51 1.22 10.38
C GLU A 154 -16.01 1.74 11.74
N GLY A 155 -16.55 2.86 12.20
CA GLY A 155 -16.17 3.52 13.45
C GLY A 155 -14.78 4.16 13.49
N LYS A 156 -14.10 4.30 12.35
CA LYS A 156 -12.71 4.79 12.28
C LYS A 156 -12.52 5.83 11.19
N GLY A 157 -12.42 7.07 11.61
CA GLY A 157 -12.13 8.20 10.74
C GLY A 157 -13.28 8.63 9.81
N PRO A 158 -13.06 9.65 8.99
CA PRO A 158 -14.06 10.21 8.11
C PRO A 158 -14.40 9.25 6.96
N ALA A 159 -15.55 9.46 6.33
CA ALA A 159 -15.89 8.78 5.09
C ALA A 159 -14.85 9.09 4.00
N PRO A 160 -14.36 8.08 3.26
CA PRO A 160 -13.40 8.34 2.19
C PRO A 160 -14.03 9.18 1.10
N THR A 161 -13.28 10.17 0.64
CA THR A 161 -13.64 11.03 -0.49
C THR A 161 -12.50 11.05 -1.48
N GLY A 162 -12.74 11.51 -2.72
CA GLY A 162 -11.63 11.62 -3.65
C GLY A 162 -12.03 11.94 -5.08
N PHE A 163 -11.01 12.12 -5.88
CA PHE A 163 -11.12 12.34 -7.31
C PHE A 163 -10.47 11.16 -8.04
N ILE A 164 -11.21 10.54 -8.94
CA ILE A 164 -10.76 9.38 -9.71
C ILE A 164 -10.86 9.71 -11.18
N SER A 165 -9.75 9.72 -11.91
CA SER A 165 -9.70 10.09 -13.32
C SER A 165 -8.56 9.44 -14.08
N GLY A 166 -8.77 9.13 -15.35
CA GLY A 166 -7.74 8.68 -16.29
C GLY A 166 -7.09 7.33 -15.97
N ASN A 167 -7.64 6.56 -15.04
CA ASN A 167 -7.09 5.23 -14.73
C ASN A 167 -7.53 4.20 -15.76
N VAL A 168 -6.66 3.21 -16.02
CA VAL A 168 -6.92 2.06 -16.88
C VAL A 168 -6.94 0.80 -16.01
N PHE A 169 -7.99 -0.04 -16.21
CA PHE A 169 -8.23 -1.26 -15.42
C PHE A 169 -8.36 -2.50 -16.31
#